data_93ae0389efbf3521d589789bf1f1669b
#
_entry.id   93ae0389efbf3521d589789bf1f1669b
#
_cell.length_a   1.000
_cell.length_b   1.000
_cell.length_c   1.000
_cell.angle_alpha   90.00
_cell.angle_beta   90.00
_cell.angle_gamma   90.00
#
_symmetry.space_group_name_H-M   'P 1'
#
loop_
_entity.id
_entity.type
_entity.pdbx_description
1 polymer ?
#
loop_
_entity_poly.entity_id
_entity_poly.type
_entity_poly.pdbx_seq_one_letter_code
_entity_poly.pdbx_strand_id
1 'polypeptide(L)'
;AAGDAWTGAGGADAGEEVILAKALMKDVLRHHVEVIEEFPGSDLVGRSYEPLFPDAVPRGESTTAWTVLAADWVTTTDGTGVVHTAVMYGEDDYNLGMEAGLPAHHTVGMDGSFVPGTHPELDGRYVKECDEAIIGLLSAPGGSNGTGPSSGLLYREKDYLHDYPHCWRTDHPLLY
;
A
#
# COMPACT_ATOMS: atom_id res chain seq x y z
N ALA A 1 -0.35 13.50 11.13
CA ALA A 1 -1.79 13.21 11.05
C ALA A 1 -2.44 12.69 12.36
N ALA A 2 -1.71 12.69 13.50
CA ALA A 2 -2.23 12.17 14.78
C ALA A 2 -3.42 12.95 15.38
N GLY A 3 -3.77 14.13 14.85
CA GLY A 3 -4.88 14.95 15.31
C GLY A 3 -6.12 14.95 14.42
N ASP A 4 -6.07 14.29 13.26
CA ASP A 4 -7.15 14.28 12.30
C ASP A 4 -8.17 13.17 12.61
N ALA A 5 -9.45 13.46 12.43
CA ALA A 5 -10.50 12.46 12.60
C ALA A 5 -10.51 11.48 11.43
N TRP A 6 -10.64 10.22 11.74
CA TRP A 6 -10.79 9.10 10.80
C TRP A 6 -12.22 8.61 10.80
N THR A 7 -12.63 7.98 9.71
CA THR A 7 -14.00 7.49 9.55
C THR A 7 -13.97 6.09 8.95
N GLY A 8 -14.78 5.19 9.50
CA GLY A 8 -15.17 3.96 8.84
C GLY A 8 -16.33 4.27 7.90
N ALA A 9 -16.23 3.94 6.63
CA ALA A 9 -17.27 4.16 5.64
C ALA A 9 -17.51 2.88 4.83
N GLY A 10 -18.78 2.57 4.57
CA GLY A 10 -19.17 1.44 3.73
C GLY A 10 -18.88 1.70 2.25
N GLY A 11 -18.28 0.75 1.56
CA GLY A 11 -18.03 0.80 0.12
C GLY A 11 -19.27 0.56 -0.74
N ALA A 12 -19.09 0.54 -2.07
CA ALA A 12 -20.16 0.45 -3.05
C ALA A 12 -20.98 -0.85 -3.00
N ASP A 13 -20.42 -1.91 -2.46
CA ASP A 13 -21.11 -3.17 -2.22
C ASP A 13 -21.61 -3.19 -0.76
N ALA A 14 -22.89 -3.44 -0.57
CA ALA A 14 -23.54 -3.41 0.74
C ALA A 14 -22.80 -4.33 1.74
N GLY A 15 -22.08 -3.72 2.69
CA GLY A 15 -21.37 -4.42 3.77
C GLY A 15 -19.84 -4.30 3.74
N GLU A 16 -19.24 -3.62 2.76
CA GLU A 16 -17.81 -3.34 2.79
C GLU A 16 -17.51 -2.08 3.63
N GLU A 17 -16.57 -2.20 4.56
CA GLU A 17 -16.12 -1.10 5.40
C GLU A 17 -14.70 -0.69 5.00
N VAL A 18 -14.48 0.62 4.84
CA VAL A 18 -13.15 1.18 4.53
C VAL A 18 -12.75 2.22 5.57
N ILE A 19 -11.46 2.29 5.87
CA ILE A 19 -10.86 3.25 6.81
C ILE A 19 -10.01 4.23 6.02
N LEU A 20 -10.29 5.53 6.17
CA LEU A 20 -9.53 6.60 5.51
C LEU A 20 -9.62 7.90 6.31
N ALA A 21 -8.77 8.88 5.98
CA ALA A 21 -8.84 10.20 6.58
C ALA A 21 -10.14 10.90 6.21
N LYS A 22 -10.89 11.39 7.19
CA LYS A 22 -12.19 12.06 7.00
C LYS A 22 -12.12 13.21 6.00
N ALA A 23 -11.03 13.99 6.02
CA ALA A 23 -10.81 15.11 5.10
C ALA A 23 -10.80 14.67 3.63
N LEU A 24 -10.38 13.44 3.34
CA LEU A 24 -10.23 12.88 1.99
C LEU A 24 -11.45 12.05 1.53
N MET A 25 -12.45 11.88 2.40
CA MET A 25 -13.61 11.02 2.12
C MET A 25 -14.30 11.38 0.80
N LYS A 26 -14.49 12.68 0.51
CA LYS A 26 -15.17 13.12 -0.73
C LYS A 26 -14.37 12.86 -2.00
N ASP A 27 -13.06 12.85 -1.91
CA ASP A 27 -12.17 12.67 -3.06
C ASP A 27 -11.91 11.18 -3.34
N VAL A 28 -11.95 10.35 -2.31
CA VAL A 28 -11.71 8.91 -2.40
C VAL A 28 -13.00 8.16 -2.71
N LEU A 29 -14.09 8.43 -1.99
CA LEU A 29 -15.35 7.70 -2.09
C LEU A 29 -16.25 8.34 -3.14
N ARG A 30 -16.62 7.57 -4.17
CA ARG A 30 -17.40 8.06 -5.33
C ARG A 30 -18.92 7.95 -5.15
N HIS A 31 -19.36 7.22 -4.13
CA HIS A 31 -20.78 6.91 -3.90
C HIS A 31 -21.25 7.48 -2.56
N HIS A 32 -22.57 7.48 -2.38
CA HIS A 32 -23.13 7.81 -1.09
C HIS A 32 -22.69 6.75 -0.07
N VAL A 33 -22.03 7.19 0.99
CA VAL A 33 -21.51 6.34 2.06
C VAL A 33 -22.10 6.77 3.38
N GLU A 34 -22.28 5.83 4.28
CA GLU A 34 -22.63 6.08 5.66
C GLU A 34 -21.38 6.10 6.52
N VAL A 35 -21.18 7.15 7.29
CA VAL A 35 -20.11 7.22 8.29
C VAL A 35 -20.51 6.34 9.47
N ILE A 36 -19.80 5.24 9.68
CA ILE A 36 -20.08 4.28 10.75
C ILE A 36 -19.49 4.77 12.06
N GLU A 37 -18.25 5.23 12.05
CA GLU A 37 -17.54 5.67 13.24
C GLU A 37 -16.51 6.76 12.88
N GLU A 38 -16.23 7.66 13.82
CA GLU A 38 -15.15 8.63 13.73
C GLU A 38 -14.21 8.45 14.94
N PHE A 39 -12.91 8.35 14.68
CA PHE A 39 -11.90 8.17 15.72
C PHE A 39 -10.56 8.83 15.32
N PRO A 40 -9.68 9.15 16.27
CA PRO A 40 -8.36 9.68 15.95
C PRO A 40 -7.49 8.62 15.31
N GLY A 41 -6.64 9.02 14.35
CA GLY A 41 -5.70 8.11 13.66
C GLY A 41 -4.74 7.37 14.59
N SER A 42 -4.45 7.93 15.76
CA SER A 42 -3.67 7.26 16.81
C SER A 42 -4.27 5.92 17.28
N ASP A 43 -5.57 5.75 17.17
CA ASP A 43 -6.27 4.52 17.60
C ASP A 43 -6.04 3.34 16.64
N LEU A 44 -5.50 3.63 15.44
CA LEU A 44 -5.07 2.61 14.48
C LEU A 44 -3.67 2.09 14.78
N VAL A 45 -2.82 2.86 15.46
CA VAL A 45 -1.42 2.49 15.70
C VAL A 45 -1.33 1.18 16.46
N GLY A 46 -0.53 0.26 15.94
CA GLY A 46 -0.36 -1.09 16.50
C GLY A 46 -1.41 -2.11 16.06
N ARG A 47 -2.47 -1.71 15.33
CA ARG A 47 -3.39 -2.69 14.73
C ARG A 47 -2.68 -3.47 13.63
N SER A 48 -2.91 -4.78 13.58
CA SER A 48 -2.38 -5.65 12.53
C SER A 48 -3.33 -5.69 11.33
N TYR A 49 -2.77 -5.95 10.17
CA TYR A 49 -3.51 -6.17 8.93
C TYR A 49 -2.92 -7.37 8.15
N GLU A 50 -3.69 -7.92 7.23
CA GLU A 50 -3.19 -8.92 6.30
C GLU A 50 -2.48 -8.22 5.13
N PRO A 51 -1.22 -8.58 4.81
CA PRO A 51 -0.50 -7.94 3.71
C PRO A 51 -1.12 -8.30 2.35
N LEU A 52 -1.06 -7.37 1.39
CA LEU A 52 -1.55 -7.59 0.03
C LEU A 52 -0.85 -8.76 -0.68
N PHE A 53 0.43 -8.95 -0.41
CA PHE A 53 1.28 -10.03 -0.93
C PHE A 53 2.02 -10.70 0.23
N PRO A 54 1.38 -11.66 0.93
CA PRO A 54 1.90 -12.20 2.19
C PRO A 54 3.23 -12.94 2.05
N ASP A 55 3.52 -13.50 0.88
CA ASP A 55 4.72 -14.28 0.62
C ASP A 55 5.89 -13.44 0.08
N ALA A 56 5.62 -12.19 -0.35
CA ALA A 56 6.62 -11.33 -0.98
C ALA A 56 7.72 -10.87 -0.02
N VAL A 57 7.38 -10.65 1.25
CA VAL A 57 8.34 -10.19 2.27
C VAL A 57 8.27 -11.09 3.48
N PRO A 58 9.34 -11.83 3.81
CA PRO A 58 9.40 -12.63 5.02
C PRO A 58 9.23 -11.76 6.28
N ARG A 59 8.35 -12.14 7.17
CA ARG A 59 8.17 -11.42 8.45
C ARG A 59 9.43 -11.47 9.30
N GLY A 60 10.19 -12.55 9.22
CA GLY A 60 11.36 -12.78 10.07
C GLY A 60 10.99 -12.75 11.55
N GLU A 61 11.84 -12.11 12.36
CA GLU A 61 11.62 -11.92 13.81
C GLU A 61 10.89 -10.60 14.13
N SER A 62 10.45 -9.84 13.11
CA SER A 62 9.77 -8.55 13.34
C SER A 62 8.42 -8.76 14.03
N THR A 63 8.21 -8.04 15.12
CA THR A 63 6.93 -8.00 15.85
C THR A 63 6.01 -6.89 15.34
N THR A 64 6.55 -5.97 14.55
CA THR A 64 5.86 -4.80 14.00
C THR A 64 5.52 -4.92 12.52
N ALA A 65 5.99 -5.99 11.85
CA ALA A 65 5.61 -6.27 10.48
C ALA A 65 4.08 -6.41 10.37
N TRP A 66 3.53 -5.76 9.33
CA TRP A 66 2.07 -5.74 9.04
C TRP A 66 1.23 -5.13 10.17
N THR A 67 1.75 -4.08 10.78
CA THR A 67 1.03 -3.25 11.73
C THR A 67 0.98 -1.80 11.25
N VAL A 68 -0.03 -1.09 11.71
CA VAL A 68 -0.17 0.35 11.44
C VAL A 68 0.81 1.13 12.31
N LEU A 69 1.61 1.99 11.69
CA LEU A 69 2.57 2.87 12.33
C LEU A 69 2.15 4.33 12.17
N ALA A 70 2.56 5.19 13.11
CA ALA A 70 2.43 6.63 12.94
C ALA A 70 3.62 7.17 12.16
N ALA A 71 3.37 8.10 11.22
CA ALA A 71 4.41 8.79 10.49
C ALA A 71 4.03 10.26 10.28
N ASP A 72 4.97 11.17 10.55
CA ASP A 72 4.72 12.62 10.52
C ASP A 72 4.60 13.18 9.10
N TRP A 73 5.17 12.49 8.13
CA TRP A 73 5.15 12.86 6.72
C TRP A 73 3.86 12.43 5.99
N VAL A 74 3.03 11.59 6.57
CA VAL A 74 1.73 11.22 5.98
C VAL A 74 0.74 12.37 6.16
N THR A 75 0.20 12.85 5.04
CA THR A 75 -0.72 14.00 5.00
C THR A 75 -2.17 13.56 4.84
N THR A 76 -3.09 14.47 5.13
CA THR A 76 -4.52 14.36 4.86
C THR A 76 -4.98 15.27 3.73
N THR A 77 -4.05 15.66 2.84
CA THR A 77 -4.30 16.54 1.69
C THR A 77 -4.38 15.78 0.37
N ASP A 78 -3.86 14.55 0.30
CA ASP A 78 -3.89 13.68 -0.87
C ASP A 78 -3.97 12.21 -0.45
N GLY A 79 -4.35 11.33 -1.41
CA GLY A 79 -4.49 9.90 -1.19
C GLY A 79 -5.64 9.54 -0.26
N THR A 80 -5.39 8.66 0.69
CA THR A 80 -6.37 8.15 1.67
C THR A 80 -6.04 8.56 3.11
N GLY A 81 -4.87 9.14 3.36
CA GLY A 81 -4.29 9.34 4.69
C GLY A 81 -3.66 8.07 5.29
N VAL A 82 -3.69 6.94 4.57
CA VAL A 82 -2.97 5.71 4.88
C VAL A 82 -2.01 5.43 3.73
N VAL A 83 -0.75 5.17 4.03
CA VAL A 83 0.30 4.90 3.04
C VAL A 83 0.87 3.51 3.30
N HIS A 84 1.04 2.73 2.23
CA HIS A 84 1.74 1.46 2.32
C HIS A 84 3.25 1.70 2.36
N THR A 85 3.91 1.34 3.46
CA THR A 85 5.35 1.53 3.66
C THR A 85 6.14 0.46 2.94
N ALA A 86 6.99 0.87 2.01
CA ALA A 86 7.90 0.02 1.26
C ALA A 86 9.35 0.27 1.69
N VAL A 87 9.79 -0.36 2.78
CA VAL A 87 11.05 -0.08 3.51
C VAL A 87 12.28 0.10 2.62
N MET A 88 12.40 -0.64 1.52
CA MET A 88 13.58 -0.58 0.65
C MET A 88 13.43 0.36 -0.57
N TYR A 89 12.30 1.08 -0.70
CA TYR A 89 11.96 1.82 -1.92
C TYR A 89 11.52 3.28 -1.68
N GLY A 90 11.87 3.87 -0.54
CA GLY A 90 11.66 5.26 -0.20
C GLY A 90 12.49 5.67 1.01
N GLU A 91 13.03 6.89 1.03
CA GLU A 91 13.87 7.36 2.14
C GLU A 91 13.10 7.44 3.46
N ASP A 92 11.89 8.02 3.41
CA ASP A 92 11.02 8.12 4.59
C ASP A 92 10.56 6.74 5.06
N ASP A 93 10.22 5.83 4.11
CA ASP A 93 9.86 4.44 4.39
C ASP A 93 11.01 3.68 5.05
N TYR A 94 12.23 3.87 4.53
CA TYR A 94 13.43 3.24 5.09
C TYR A 94 13.69 3.70 6.52
N ASN A 95 13.66 5.01 6.76
CA ASN A 95 13.91 5.58 8.09
C ASN A 95 12.87 5.07 9.10
N LEU A 96 11.59 5.13 8.74
CA LEU A 96 10.50 4.60 9.58
C LEU A 96 10.65 3.09 9.81
N GLY A 97 11.00 2.35 8.75
CA GLY A 97 11.17 0.90 8.82
C GLY A 97 12.32 0.48 9.75
N MET A 98 13.45 1.18 9.68
CA MET A 98 14.59 0.93 10.56
C MET A 98 14.27 1.25 12.02
N GLU A 99 13.61 2.37 12.27
CA GLU A 99 13.19 2.77 13.63
C GLU A 99 12.19 1.77 14.23
N ALA A 100 11.21 1.33 13.44
CA ALA A 100 10.17 0.41 13.88
C ALA A 100 10.58 -1.08 13.85
N GLY A 101 11.75 -1.43 13.34
CA GLY A 101 12.20 -2.82 13.20
C GLY A 101 11.41 -3.61 12.16
N LEU A 102 10.98 -2.96 11.07
CA LEU A 102 10.32 -3.64 9.95
C LEU A 102 11.33 -4.49 9.16
N PRO A 103 10.87 -5.53 8.45
CA PRO A 103 11.74 -6.32 7.58
C PRO A 103 12.31 -5.48 6.44
N ALA A 104 13.63 -5.43 6.32
CA ALA A 104 14.34 -4.83 5.19
C ALA A 104 14.60 -5.91 4.14
N HIS A 105 13.69 -6.06 3.20
CA HIS A 105 13.75 -7.10 2.17
C HIS A 105 13.58 -6.52 0.77
N HIS A 106 14.52 -6.82 -0.12
CA HIS A 106 14.43 -6.43 -1.51
C HIS A 106 13.57 -7.42 -2.31
N THR A 107 12.48 -6.93 -2.88
CA THR A 107 11.64 -7.68 -3.82
C THR A 107 12.01 -7.45 -5.27
N VAL A 108 12.91 -6.48 -5.54
CA VAL A 108 13.41 -6.13 -6.86
C VAL A 108 14.93 -6.22 -6.87
N GLY A 109 15.48 -6.89 -7.87
CA GLY A 109 16.91 -7.06 -8.08
C GLY A 109 17.57 -5.83 -8.71
N MET A 110 18.89 -5.85 -8.79
CA MET A 110 19.70 -4.76 -9.37
C MET A 110 19.43 -4.54 -10.87
N ASP A 111 18.85 -5.50 -11.55
CA ASP A 111 18.41 -5.44 -12.94
C ASP A 111 16.99 -4.86 -13.11
N GLY A 112 16.34 -4.52 -12.01
CA GLY A 112 14.97 -4.02 -11.98
C GLY A 112 13.89 -5.08 -12.15
N SER A 113 14.24 -6.36 -12.03
CA SER A 113 13.27 -7.45 -12.11
C SER A 113 12.88 -7.94 -10.72
N PHE A 114 11.65 -8.42 -10.58
CA PHE A 114 11.22 -9.06 -9.33
C PHE A 114 12.08 -10.29 -9.03
N VAL A 115 12.56 -10.38 -7.79
CA VAL A 115 13.36 -11.53 -7.35
C VAL A 115 12.47 -12.78 -7.18
N PRO A 116 13.03 -13.99 -7.38
CA PRO A 116 12.29 -15.23 -7.16
C PRO A 116 11.73 -15.32 -5.74
N GLY A 117 10.47 -15.72 -5.63
CA GLY A 117 9.75 -15.84 -4.36
C GLY A 117 8.96 -14.59 -3.98
N THR A 118 8.95 -13.54 -4.81
CA THR A 118 8.09 -12.38 -4.61
C THR A 118 6.63 -12.74 -4.90
N HIS A 119 6.35 -13.23 -6.10
CA HIS A 119 5.04 -13.78 -6.48
C HIS A 119 5.20 -14.59 -7.79
N PRO A 120 4.58 -15.77 -7.94
CA PRO A 120 4.76 -16.62 -9.12
C PRO A 120 4.50 -15.96 -10.47
N GLU A 121 3.56 -15.00 -10.53
CA GLU A 121 3.24 -14.27 -11.76
C GLU A 121 4.13 -13.05 -12.02
N LEU A 122 4.94 -12.64 -11.04
CA LEU A 122 5.80 -11.46 -11.11
C LEU A 122 7.28 -11.80 -11.18
N ASP A 123 7.69 -12.95 -10.63
CA ASP A 123 9.08 -13.37 -10.53
C ASP A 123 9.82 -13.28 -11.87
N GLY A 124 10.96 -12.61 -11.87
CA GLY A 124 11.81 -12.41 -13.05
C GLY A 124 11.32 -11.38 -14.07
N ARG A 125 10.15 -10.76 -13.87
CA ARG A 125 9.62 -9.72 -14.76
C ARG A 125 10.15 -8.36 -14.36
N TYR A 126 10.38 -7.51 -15.37
CA TYR A 126 10.79 -6.11 -15.12
C TYR A 126 9.65 -5.34 -14.45
N VAL A 127 9.97 -4.67 -13.33
CA VAL A 127 8.96 -4.08 -12.44
C VAL A 127 8.05 -3.06 -13.13
N LYS A 128 8.58 -2.27 -14.07
CA LYS A 128 7.82 -1.25 -14.81
C LYS A 128 6.82 -1.82 -15.83
N GLU A 129 6.84 -3.12 -16.08
CA GLU A 129 5.93 -3.84 -16.99
C GLU A 129 4.89 -4.66 -16.22
N CYS A 130 4.84 -4.53 -14.89
CA CYS A 130 4.01 -5.39 -14.06
C CYS A 130 2.75 -4.71 -13.50
N ASP A 131 2.53 -3.43 -13.73
CA ASP A 131 1.42 -2.68 -13.15
C ASP A 131 0.07 -3.35 -13.45
N GLU A 132 -0.21 -3.68 -14.72
CA GLU A 132 -1.45 -4.36 -15.11
C GLU A 132 -1.60 -5.74 -14.44
N ALA A 133 -0.51 -6.49 -14.30
CA ALA A 133 -0.54 -7.79 -13.64
C ALA A 133 -0.83 -7.65 -12.14
N ILE A 134 -0.21 -6.67 -11.47
CA ILE A 134 -0.45 -6.39 -10.04
C ILE A 134 -1.89 -5.94 -9.81
N ILE A 135 -2.40 -5.03 -10.65
CA ILE A 135 -3.81 -4.59 -10.61
C ILE A 135 -4.75 -5.79 -10.80
N GLY A 136 -4.44 -6.66 -11.78
CA GLY A 136 -5.21 -7.88 -12.02
C GLY A 136 -5.24 -8.82 -10.82
N LEU A 137 -4.10 -9.04 -10.18
CA LEU A 137 -3.98 -9.86 -8.96
C LEU A 137 -4.78 -9.29 -7.79
N LEU A 138 -4.73 -7.97 -7.60
CA LEU A 138 -5.47 -7.31 -6.52
C LEU A 138 -6.98 -7.26 -6.78
N SER A 139 -7.39 -7.18 -8.06
CA SER A 139 -8.80 -7.17 -8.46
C SER A 139 -9.44 -8.56 -8.46
N ALA A 140 -8.63 -9.62 -8.48
CA ALA A 140 -9.13 -10.99 -8.52
C ALA A 140 -9.90 -11.35 -7.24
N PRO A 141 -10.94 -12.20 -7.33
CA PRO A 141 -11.60 -12.75 -6.15
C PRO A 141 -10.58 -13.42 -5.21
N GLY A 142 -10.56 -12.98 -3.95
CA GLY A 142 -9.58 -13.43 -2.99
C GLY A 142 -8.24 -12.69 -3.01
N GLY A 143 -8.06 -11.72 -3.90
CA GLY A 143 -6.81 -10.95 -4.02
C GLY A 143 -5.63 -11.79 -4.51
N SER A 144 -4.40 -11.34 -4.24
CA SER A 144 -3.16 -11.95 -4.76
C SER A 144 -2.92 -13.40 -4.31
N ASN A 145 -3.48 -13.82 -3.20
CA ASN A 145 -3.29 -15.17 -2.61
C ASN A 145 -4.57 -16.03 -2.60
N GLY A 146 -5.69 -15.52 -3.11
CA GLY A 146 -6.96 -16.22 -3.15
C GLY A 146 -7.68 -16.36 -1.81
N THR A 147 -7.21 -15.71 -0.73
CA THR A 147 -7.80 -15.80 0.62
C THR A 147 -8.58 -14.57 1.05
N GLY A 148 -8.49 -13.48 0.28
CA GLY A 148 -9.19 -12.22 0.54
C GLY A 148 -10.67 -12.25 0.16
N PRO A 149 -11.33 -11.08 0.19
CA PRO A 149 -12.75 -10.95 -0.14
C PRO A 149 -13.04 -11.31 -1.61
N SER A 150 -14.26 -11.75 -1.89
CA SER A 150 -14.72 -12.10 -3.24
C SER A 150 -14.74 -10.90 -4.21
N SER A 151 -14.80 -9.68 -3.69
CA SER A 151 -14.68 -8.43 -4.44
C SER A 151 -13.24 -8.08 -4.87
N GLY A 152 -12.23 -8.85 -4.38
CA GLY A 152 -10.82 -8.49 -4.52
C GLY A 152 -10.36 -7.52 -3.44
N LEU A 153 -9.09 -7.10 -3.54
CA LEU A 153 -8.44 -6.17 -2.60
C LEU A 153 -8.32 -4.75 -3.18
N LEU A 154 -8.54 -4.59 -4.49
CA LEU A 154 -8.43 -3.29 -5.15
C LEU A 154 -9.72 -2.49 -4.97
N TYR A 155 -9.64 -1.42 -4.20
CA TYR A 155 -10.77 -0.50 -4.06
C TYR A 155 -10.92 0.41 -5.27
N ARG A 156 -9.80 0.99 -5.77
CA ARG A 156 -9.79 1.95 -6.87
C ARG A 156 -8.43 2.07 -7.52
N GLU A 157 -8.45 2.26 -8.82
CA GLU A 157 -7.31 2.64 -9.64
C GLU A 157 -7.46 4.10 -10.11
N LYS A 158 -6.35 4.83 -10.21
CA LYS A 158 -6.29 6.19 -10.72
C LYS A 158 -4.98 6.43 -11.44
N ASP A 159 -5.04 6.93 -12.67
CA ASP A 159 -3.86 7.44 -13.35
C ASP A 159 -3.29 8.65 -12.63
N TYR A 160 -1.99 8.63 -12.40
CA TYR A 160 -1.26 9.71 -11.75
C TYR A 160 -0.09 10.17 -12.62
N LEU A 161 -0.20 11.37 -13.17
CA LEU A 161 0.87 11.98 -13.96
C LEU A 161 1.83 12.72 -13.02
N HIS A 162 3.09 12.32 -13.01
CA HIS A 162 4.14 12.97 -12.24
C HIS A 162 5.47 12.95 -13.00
N ASP A 163 6.38 13.84 -12.61
CA ASP A 163 7.75 13.83 -13.11
C ASP A 163 8.47 12.58 -12.56
N TYR A 164 9.15 11.85 -13.44
CA TYR A 164 9.91 10.68 -13.07
C TYR A 164 11.39 10.87 -13.44
N PRO A 165 12.34 10.61 -12.52
CA PRO A 165 13.75 10.80 -12.82
C PRO A 165 14.25 9.75 -13.80
N HIS A 166 14.98 10.23 -14.82
CA HIS A 166 15.63 9.39 -15.83
C HIS A 166 17.15 9.57 -15.81
N CYS A 167 17.87 8.52 -16.19
CA CYS A 167 19.31 8.60 -16.36
C CYS A 167 19.65 9.58 -17.48
N TRP A 168 20.43 10.62 -17.18
CA TRP A 168 20.81 11.64 -18.15
C TRP A 168 21.61 11.14 -19.37
N ARG A 169 22.18 9.93 -19.27
CA ARG A 169 22.98 9.31 -20.35
C ARG A 169 22.17 8.39 -21.26
N THR A 170 21.29 7.60 -20.68
CA THR A 170 20.60 6.50 -21.36
C THR A 170 19.11 6.73 -21.51
N ASP A 171 18.59 7.80 -20.87
CA ASP A 171 17.16 8.12 -20.81
C ASP A 171 16.28 6.99 -20.21
N HIS A 172 16.90 6.02 -19.54
CA HIS A 172 16.15 4.99 -18.82
C HIS A 172 15.63 5.52 -17.49
N PRO A 173 14.42 5.11 -17.05
CA PRO A 173 13.90 5.46 -15.74
C PRO A 173 14.83 4.91 -14.64
N LEU A 174 15.05 5.71 -13.60
CA LEU A 174 15.81 5.28 -12.44
C LEU A 174 14.94 4.40 -11.54
N LEU A 175 15.55 3.36 -10.97
CA LEU A 175 14.97 2.57 -9.89
C LEU A 175 15.74 2.92 -8.61
N TYR A 176 15.04 3.23 -7.53
CA TYR A 176 15.60 3.59 -6.23
C TYR A 176 14.69 3.09 -5.11
#